data_a95163e534fe673ee613ec578d7dd05e
#
_entry.id   a95163e534fe673ee613ec578d7dd05e
#
_cell.length_a   1.000
_cell.length_b   1.000
_cell.length_c   1.000
_cell.angle_alpha   90.00
_cell.angle_beta   90.00
_cell.angle_gamma   90.00
#
_symmetry.space_group_name_H-M   'P 1'
#
loop_
_entity.id
_entity.type
_entity.pdbx_description
1 polymer ?
#
loop_
_entity_poly.entity_id
_entity_poly.type
_entity_poly.pdbx_seq_one_letter_code
_entity_poly.pdbx_strand_id
1 'polypeptide(L)'
;MGIGTRGGYYDGAGALRDMVQNHLMQLLAITAMEPPAKFDKDGFRNEVIKVYQSLHPLTDEYIRDNVVRGQYIASDDRPGYREEKNVNPESRTDTYVAMCLQVDNWRWQGVPFYIRTGKQMPTKVTEIVVHFKPAPMQMFKMREGLYKGEELIIRIQPDEGILQRIAMKEPGAGFYMGTMEMDFSYDQHAQETGDAYVRLLEDSLAGDPTLFTRSDAVEESWTYFDKILDYWKNHPDAPLYGYPAGTWGPKEADVLIERSHAEWTNPCKNLTHSNLYCNL
;
A
#
# COMPACT_ATOMS: atom_id res chain seq x y z
N MET A 1 -11.67 1.87 9.11
CA MET A 1 -12.82 0.95 9.07
C MET A 1 -12.49 -0.27 9.93
N GLY A 2 -13.36 -0.63 10.88
CA GLY A 2 -13.19 -1.80 11.73
C GLY A 2 -13.62 -3.10 11.04
N ILE A 3 -13.49 -4.23 11.75
CA ILE A 3 -13.89 -5.55 11.24
C ILE A 3 -15.40 -5.77 11.27
N GLY A 4 -16.16 -4.95 12.02
CA GLY A 4 -17.62 -5.01 12.13
C GLY A 4 -18.10 -6.40 12.60
N THR A 5 -19.08 -6.96 11.89
CA THR A 5 -19.64 -8.29 12.23
C THR A 5 -18.76 -9.48 11.78
N ARG A 6 -17.63 -9.24 11.12
CA ARG A 6 -16.78 -10.26 10.50
C ARG A 6 -15.64 -10.76 11.42
N GLY A 7 -15.71 -10.51 12.74
CA GLY A 7 -14.65 -10.86 13.69
C GLY A 7 -14.20 -12.31 13.59
N GLY A 8 -15.11 -13.27 13.60
CA GLY A 8 -14.76 -14.69 13.53
C GLY A 8 -14.09 -15.13 12.22
N TYR A 9 -14.46 -14.52 11.09
CA TYR A 9 -13.75 -14.74 9.82
C TYR A 9 -12.36 -14.12 9.87
N TYR A 10 -12.28 -12.87 10.30
CA TYR A 10 -11.05 -12.10 10.28
C TYR A 10 -9.98 -12.67 11.23
N ASP A 11 -10.43 -13.26 12.33
CA ASP A 11 -9.53 -13.89 13.32
C ASP A 11 -8.76 -15.09 12.73
N GLY A 12 -9.34 -15.74 11.73
CA GLY A 12 -8.66 -16.80 10.97
C GLY A 12 -7.85 -16.31 9.76
N ALA A 13 -8.12 -15.09 9.25
CA ALA A 13 -7.49 -14.58 8.04
C ALA A 13 -6.32 -13.64 8.33
N GLY A 14 -6.54 -12.58 9.10
CA GLY A 14 -5.57 -11.51 9.33
C GLY A 14 -5.38 -10.57 8.14
N ALA A 15 -4.63 -9.48 8.36
CA ALA A 15 -4.37 -8.46 7.35
C ALA A 15 -3.49 -8.98 6.21
N LEU A 16 -2.57 -9.88 6.50
CA LEU A 16 -1.65 -10.43 5.51
C LEU A 16 -2.41 -11.21 4.44
N ARG A 17 -3.31 -12.13 4.82
CA ARG A 17 -4.11 -12.91 3.86
C ARG A 17 -5.21 -12.07 3.22
N ASP A 18 -5.94 -11.27 4.03
CA ASP A 18 -7.11 -10.51 3.57
C ASP A 18 -6.72 -9.43 2.54
N MET A 19 -5.55 -8.80 2.71
CA MET A 19 -5.16 -7.66 1.90
C MET A 19 -3.87 -7.85 1.11
N VAL A 20 -2.80 -8.36 1.73
CA VAL A 20 -1.49 -8.35 1.08
C VAL A 20 -1.41 -9.42 0.00
N GLN A 21 -1.69 -10.68 0.34
CA GLN A 21 -1.60 -11.82 -0.60
C GLN A 21 -2.46 -11.67 -1.87
N ASN A 22 -3.51 -10.86 -1.79
CA ASN A 22 -4.43 -10.63 -2.92
C ASN A 22 -4.26 -9.23 -3.50
N HIS A 23 -4.82 -8.23 -2.82
CA HIS A 23 -5.02 -6.90 -3.41
C HIS A 23 -3.72 -6.12 -3.58
N LEU A 24 -2.89 -6.06 -2.54
CA LEU A 24 -1.68 -5.22 -2.58
C LEU A 24 -0.60 -5.81 -3.48
N MET A 25 -0.55 -7.14 -3.59
CA MET A 25 0.38 -7.77 -4.54
C MET A 25 0.00 -7.54 -5.98
N GLN A 26 -1.28 -7.47 -6.32
CA GLN A 26 -1.71 -7.08 -7.65
C GLN A 26 -1.31 -5.65 -7.97
N LEU A 27 -1.50 -4.72 -7.03
CA LEU A 27 -1.09 -3.32 -7.20
C LEU A 27 0.43 -3.22 -7.38
N LEU A 28 1.22 -3.93 -6.57
CA LEU A 28 2.67 -3.99 -6.71
C LEU A 28 3.07 -4.53 -8.08
N ALA A 29 2.48 -5.64 -8.51
CA ALA A 29 2.83 -6.27 -9.77
C ALA A 29 2.50 -5.38 -10.97
N ILE A 30 1.33 -4.76 -11.01
CA ILE A 30 0.92 -3.85 -12.09
C ILE A 30 1.83 -2.60 -12.10
N THR A 31 2.25 -2.12 -10.93
CA THR A 31 3.16 -0.97 -10.82
C THR A 31 4.58 -1.31 -11.29
N ALA A 32 5.04 -2.51 -11.00
CA ALA A 32 6.43 -2.92 -11.22
C ALA A 32 6.67 -3.67 -12.54
N MET A 33 5.62 -4.13 -13.22
CA MET A 33 5.76 -4.89 -14.45
C MET A 33 6.31 -4.06 -15.61
N GLU A 34 6.88 -4.72 -16.59
CA GLU A 34 7.22 -4.11 -17.87
C GLU A 34 5.96 -4.03 -18.78
N PRO A 35 5.90 -3.03 -19.67
CA PRO A 35 4.83 -3.00 -20.67
C PRO A 35 4.91 -4.29 -21.52
N PRO A 36 3.80 -5.01 -21.71
CA PRO A 36 3.81 -6.21 -22.53
C PRO A 36 4.07 -5.85 -24.00
N ALA A 37 4.81 -6.71 -24.71
CA ALA A 37 5.08 -6.50 -26.14
C ALA A 37 3.79 -6.49 -26.99
N LYS A 38 2.74 -7.17 -26.52
CA LYS A 38 1.37 -7.14 -27.04
C LYS A 38 0.42 -7.00 -25.87
N PHE A 39 -0.54 -6.09 -25.99
CA PHE A 39 -1.59 -5.95 -25.00
C PHE A 39 -2.69 -6.98 -25.29
N ASP A 40 -2.45 -8.21 -24.86
CA ASP A 40 -3.39 -9.30 -24.88
C ASP A 40 -3.39 -10.02 -23.52
N LYS A 41 -4.35 -10.90 -23.33
CA LYS A 41 -4.57 -11.61 -22.06
C LYS A 41 -3.32 -12.34 -21.52
N ASP A 42 -2.50 -12.90 -22.39
CA ASP A 42 -1.33 -13.65 -21.97
C ASP A 42 -0.11 -12.73 -21.79
N GLY A 43 0.07 -11.76 -22.68
CA GLY A 43 1.14 -10.76 -22.60
C GLY A 43 1.12 -10.00 -21.28
N PHE A 44 -0.03 -9.41 -20.93
CA PHE A 44 -0.22 -8.70 -19.67
C PHE A 44 0.07 -9.58 -18.45
N ARG A 45 -0.57 -10.77 -18.38
CA ARG A 45 -0.48 -11.67 -17.23
C ARG A 45 0.89 -12.31 -17.08
N ASN A 46 1.67 -12.45 -18.20
CA ASN A 46 3.05 -12.89 -18.14
C ASN A 46 3.98 -11.84 -17.53
N GLU A 47 3.75 -10.55 -17.77
CA GLU A 47 4.55 -9.52 -17.12
C GLU A 47 4.27 -9.44 -15.62
N VAL A 48 3.02 -9.64 -15.19
CA VAL A 48 2.65 -9.73 -13.77
C VAL A 48 3.39 -10.85 -13.06
N ILE A 49 3.40 -12.07 -13.61
CA ILE A 49 4.07 -13.22 -12.97
C ILE A 49 5.59 -13.03 -12.87
N LYS A 50 6.22 -12.37 -13.83
CA LYS A 50 7.65 -12.06 -13.76
C LYS A 50 8.00 -11.20 -12.54
N VAL A 51 7.12 -10.28 -12.15
CA VAL A 51 7.36 -9.49 -10.94
C VAL A 51 7.35 -10.38 -9.71
N TYR A 52 6.36 -11.28 -9.58
CA TYR A 52 6.31 -12.19 -8.43
C TYR A 52 7.53 -13.10 -8.34
N GLN A 53 7.98 -13.63 -9.47
CA GLN A 53 9.18 -14.47 -9.56
C GLN A 53 10.49 -13.71 -9.31
N SER A 54 10.45 -12.39 -9.40
CA SER A 54 11.60 -11.51 -9.12
C SER A 54 11.61 -10.96 -7.70
N LEU A 55 10.68 -11.34 -6.84
CA LEU A 55 10.67 -10.88 -5.46
C LEU A 55 11.86 -11.45 -4.68
N HIS A 56 12.51 -10.59 -3.91
CA HIS A 56 13.63 -11.00 -3.04
C HIS A 56 13.18 -12.09 -2.07
N PRO A 57 13.96 -13.18 -1.88
CA PRO A 57 13.56 -14.29 -1.01
C PRO A 57 13.32 -13.86 0.44
N LEU A 58 12.19 -14.29 1.01
CA LEU A 58 11.88 -14.10 2.42
C LEU A 58 12.60 -15.17 3.25
N THR A 59 13.71 -14.79 3.90
CA THR A 59 14.34 -15.56 4.97
C THR A 59 13.81 -15.14 6.32
N ASP A 60 13.98 -15.95 7.37
CA ASP A 60 13.57 -15.59 8.73
C ASP A 60 14.21 -14.29 9.19
N GLU A 61 15.46 -14.06 8.83
CA GLU A 61 16.17 -12.82 9.13
C GLU A 61 15.56 -11.63 8.38
N TYR A 62 15.27 -11.80 7.09
CA TYR A 62 14.63 -10.75 6.30
C TYR A 62 13.25 -10.39 6.86
N ILE A 63 12.43 -11.40 7.22
CA ILE A 63 11.10 -11.20 7.80
C ILE A 63 11.20 -10.45 9.13
N ARG A 64 12.10 -10.87 10.03
CA ARG A 64 12.32 -10.21 11.32
C ARG A 64 12.64 -8.73 11.16
N ASP A 65 13.46 -8.38 10.17
CA ASP A 65 13.99 -7.04 10.00
C ASP A 65 13.11 -6.13 9.10
N ASN A 66 12.29 -6.72 8.23
CA ASN A 66 11.56 -5.98 7.20
C ASN A 66 10.04 -6.16 7.21
N VAL A 67 9.50 -6.90 8.20
CA VAL A 67 8.05 -7.08 8.33
C VAL A 67 7.60 -6.71 9.75
N VAL A 68 6.69 -5.76 9.81
CA VAL A 68 6.05 -5.30 11.05
C VAL A 68 4.60 -5.75 11.04
N ARG A 69 4.16 -6.47 12.08
CA ARG A 69 2.75 -6.78 12.29
C ARG A 69 2.18 -6.06 13.51
N GLY A 70 0.95 -5.62 13.39
CA GLY A 70 0.28 -4.90 14.46
C GLY A 70 -1.14 -5.40 14.70
N GLN A 71 -1.65 -5.06 15.88
CA GLN A 71 -3.04 -5.30 16.26
C GLN A 71 -3.59 -4.04 16.91
N TYR A 72 -4.77 -3.56 16.48
CA TYR A 72 -5.31 -2.36 17.11
C TYR A 72 -5.79 -2.62 18.54
N ILE A 73 -5.47 -1.67 19.39
CA ILE A 73 -5.91 -1.62 20.79
C ILE A 73 -6.99 -0.55 20.94
N ALA A 74 -7.73 -0.62 22.04
CA ALA A 74 -8.75 0.37 22.36
C ALA A 74 -8.18 1.80 22.37
N SER A 75 -8.97 2.74 21.85
CA SER A 75 -8.63 4.17 21.85
C SER A 75 -9.93 4.98 21.78
N ASP A 76 -10.03 5.99 22.64
CA ASP A 76 -11.23 6.79 22.80
C ASP A 76 -12.49 5.89 22.98
N ASP A 77 -13.51 6.08 22.16
CA ASP A 77 -14.76 5.28 22.17
C ASP A 77 -14.68 4.02 21.29
N ARG A 78 -13.50 3.61 20.83
CA ARG A 78 -13.31 2.46 19.94
C ARG A 78 -12.77 1.26 20.70
N PRO A 79 -13.38 0.07 20.58
CA PRO A 79 -12.85 -1.14 21.20
C PRO A 79 -11.53 -1.57 20.55
N GLY A 80 -10.72 -2.28 21.32
CA GLY A 80 -9.57 -3.01 20.80
C GLY A 80 -10.00 -4.27 20.04
N TYR A 81 -9.10 -4.82 19.23
CA TYR A 81 -9.39 -5.98 18.40
C TYR A 81 -9.92 -7.18 19.20
N ARG A 82 -9.31 -7.46 20.34
CA ARG A 82 -9.69 -8.60 21.20
C ARG A 82 -10.99 -8.39 21.95
N GLU A 83 -11.53 -7.18 21.93
CA GLU A 83 -12.82 -6.82 22.51
C GLU A 83 -13.96 -6.90 21.47
N GLU A 84 -13.60 -7.10 20.20
CA GLU A 84 -14.56 -7.20 19.11
C GLU A 84 -15.35 -8.52 19.19
N LYS A 85 -16.60 -8.46 18.72
CA LYS A 85 -17.49 -9.62 18.74
C LYS A 85 -16.93 -10.78 17.90
N ASN A 86 -16.95 -11.99 18.47
CA ASN A 86 -16.47 -13.23 17.86
C ASN A 86 -14.96 -13.26 17.58
N VAL A 87 -14.16 -12.47 18.26
CA VAL A 87 -12.70 -12.54 18.27
C VAL A 87 -12.26 -13.27 19.52
N ASN A 88 -11.23 -14.11 19.41
CA ASN A 88 -10.61 -14.75 20.56
C ASN A 88 -9.89 -13.69 21.44
N PRO A 89 -10.18 -13.57 22.75
CA PRO A 89 -9.49 -12.62 23.63
C PRO A 89 -7.97 -12.77 23.68
N GLU A 90 -7.45 -13.95 23.36
CA GLU A 90 -6.00 -14.24 23.29
C GLU A 90 -5.45 -14.18 21.86
N SER A 91 -6.26 -13.67 20.92
CA SER A 91 -5.87 -13.62 19.50
C SER A 91 -4.57 -12.88 19.28
N ARG A 92 -3.71 -13.46 18.43
CA ARG A 92 -2.49 -12.84 17.90
C ARG A 92 -2.59 -12.54 16.40
N THR A 93 -3.82 -12.50 15.88
CA THR A 93 -4.08 -12.19 14.47
C THR A 93 -3.68 -10.75 14.16
N ASP A 94 -2.96 -10.59 13.08
CA ASP A 94 -2.54 -9.29 12.57
C ASP A 94 -3.74 -8.51 12.02
N THR A 95 -3.92 -7.30 12.51
CA THR A 95 -4.88 -6.34 11.95
C THR A 95 -4.19 -5.21 11.20
N TYR A 96 -2.88 -5.20 11.23
CA TYR A 96 -1.99 -4.30 10.53
C TYR A 96 -0.73 -5.04 10.11
N VAL A 97 -0.30 -4.77 8.90
CA VAL A 97 0.99 -5.23 8.37
C VAL A 97 1.66 -4.08 7.63
N ALA A 98 2.94 -3.85 7.92
CA ALA A 98 3.82 -3.05 7.09
C ALA A 98 5.06 -3.86 6.73
N MET A 99 5.53 -3.72 5.52
CA MET A 99 6.71 -4.44 5.06
C MET A 99 7.49 -3.66 4.00
N CYS A 100 8.77 -3.94 3.92
CA CYS A 100 9.64 -3.55 2.82
C CYS A 100 9.86 -4.78 1.94
N LEU A 101 9.55 -4.68 0.66
CA LEU A 101 9.82 -5.70 -0.35
C LEU A 101 10.87 -5.18 -1.34
N GLN A 102 11.57 -6.09 -1.99
CA GLN A 102 12.50 -5.79 -3.07
C GLN A 102 12.16 -6.64 -4.29
N VAL A 103 12.35 -6.04 -5.47
CA VAL A 103 12.16 -6.71 -6.76
C VAL A 103 13.53 -6.82 -7.41
N ASP A 104 14.07 -8.03 -7.46
CA ASP A 104 15.42 -8.33 -7.93
C ASP A 104 15.44 -8.48 -9.45
N ASN A 105 15.21 -7.36 -10.13
CA ASN A 105 15.32 -7.27 -11.58
C ASN A 105 16.11 -6.00 -11.99
N TRP A 106 16.42 -5.88 -13.29
CA TRP A 106 17.23 -4.78 -13.80
C TRP A 106 16.67 -3.38 -13.58
N ARG A 107 15.32 -3.26 -13.56
CA ARG A 107 14.65 -1.97 -13.37
C ARG A 107 14.63 -1.54 -11.91
N TRP A 108 14.35 -2.48 -11.01
CA TRP A 108 14.00 -2.18 -9.64
C TRP A 108 15.09 -2.52 -8.61
N GLN A 109 16.23 -3.07 -9.06
CA GLN A 109 17.33 -3.40 -8.14
C GLN A 109 17.70 -2.20 -7.27
N GLY A 110 17.61 -2.38 -5.94
CA GLY A 110 17.91 -1.36 -4.94
C GLY A 110 16.81 -0.30 -4.75
N VAL A 111 15.62 -0.48 -5.35
CA VAL A 111 14.44 0.34 -5.06
C VAL A 111 13.55 -0.39 -4.06
N PRO A 112 13.34 0.15 -2.85
CA PRO A 112 12.47 -0.47 -1.86
C PRO A 112 10.99 -0.24 -2.21
N PHE A 113 10.17 -1.26 -2.03
CA PHE A 113 8.72 -1.20 -2.13
C PHE A 113 8.13 -1.35 -0.73
N TYR A 114 7.60 -0.26 -0.19
CA TYR A 114 6.95 -0.27 1.11
C TYR A 114 5.46 -0.51 0.93
N ILE A 115 4.94 -1.49 1.65
CA ILE A 115 3.51 -1.83 1.67
C ILE A 115 3.03 -1.70 3.10
N ARG A 116 1.87 -1.06 3.29
CA ARG A 116 1.15 -1.11 4.57
C ARG A 116 -0.34 -1.26 4.35
N THR A 117 -0.97 -1.97 5.27
CA THR A 117 -2.42 -2.08 5.35
C THR A 117 -2.84 -2.27 6.80
N GLY A 118 -4.02 -1.79 7.16
CA GLY A 118 -4.53 -1.98 8.53
C GLY A 118 -6.02 -1.71 8.67
N LYS A 119 -6.60 -2.29 9.71
CA LYS A 119 -7.96 -1.99 10.16
C LYS A 119 -7.92 -0.83 11.16
N GLN A 120 -9.05 -0.16 11.35
CA GLN A 120 -9.17 1.00 12.26
C GLN A 120 -8.16 2.14 11.99
N MET A 121 -7.67 2.27 10.75
CA MET A 121 -6.88 3.42 10.34
C MET A 121 -7.76 4.67 10.18
N PRO A 122 -7.17 5.90 10.18
CA PRO A 122 -7.93 7.15 10.16
C PRO A 122 -8.89 7.31 8.98
N THR A 123 -8.50 6.80 7.81
CA THR A 123 -9.35 6.84 6.61
C THR A 123 -9.26 5.54 5.83
N LYS A 124 -10.27 5.28 4.99
CA LYS A 124 -10.26 4.17 4.02
C LYS A 124 -9.75 4.70 2.69
N VAL A 125 -8.54 4.31 2.33
CA VAL A 125 -7.88 4.72 1.10
C VAL A 125 -7.04 3.57 0.55
N THR A 126 -6.91 3.51 -0.76
CA THR A 126 -5.93 2.68 -1.46
C THR A 126 -5.22 3.57 -2.47
N GLU A 127 -3.90 3.67 -2.34
CA GLU A 127 -3.08 4.53 -3.19
C GLU A 127 -1.69 3.94 -3.39
N ILE A 128 -1.04 4.37 -4.45
CA ILE A 128 0.36 4.09 -4.75
C ILE A 128 1.09 5.42 -4.73
N VAL A 129 2.13 5.52 -3.91
CA VAL A 129 2.97 6.71 -3.80
C VAL A 129 4.36 6.40 -4.34
N VAL A 130 4.77 7.11 -5.38
CA VAL A 130 6.11 7.03 -5.93
C VAL A 130 6.89 8.25 -5.47
N HIS A 131 7.89 8.02 -4.61
CA HIS A 131 8.82 9.05 -4.18
C HIS A 131 9.99 9.10 -5.16
N PHE A 132 10.19 10.22 -5.82
CA PHE A 132 11.34 10.42 -6.71
C PHE A 132 12.59 10.70 -5.90
N LYS A 133 13.72 10.21 -6.39
CA LYS A 133 15.01 10.53 -5.80
C LYS A 133 15.27 12.04 -5.90
N PRO A 134 15.85 12.67 -4.87
CA PRO A 134 16.19 14.08 -4.95
C PRO A 134 17.19 14.34 -6.08
N ALA A 135 17.10 15.53 -6.66
CA ALA A 135 18.07 15.94 -7.66
C ALA A 135 19.50 15.86 -7.08
N PRO A 136 20.47 15.36 -7.83
CA PRO A 136 21.85 15.16 -7.34
C PRO A 136 22.55 16.49 -6.95
N MET A 137 22.07 17.60 -7.48
CA MET A 137 22.55 18.93 -7.13
C MET A 137 21.38 19.90 -7.03
N GLN A 138 21.26 20.56 -5.88
CA GLN A 138 20.24 21.57 -5.64
C GLN A 138 20.84 22.97 -5.87
N MET A 139 20.43 23.63 -6.93
CA MET A 139 20.88 24.99 -7.25
C MET A 139 20.14 26.07 -6.46
N PHE A 140 18.95 25.77 -5.97
CA PHE A 140 18.09 26.71 -5.28
C PHE A 140 17.91 26.35 -3.81
N LYS A 141 17.66 27.36 -2.97
CA LYS A 141 17.41 27.13 -1.56
C LYS A 141 16.03 26.55 -1.35
N MET A 142 15.96 25.45 -0.59
CA MET A 142 14.69 24.92 -0.12
C MET A 142 14.23 25.72 1.10
N ARG A 143 12.95 26.08 1.17
CA ARG A 143 12.39 26.57 2.42
C ARG A 143 12.11 25.39 3.33
N GLU A 144 12.61 25.46 4.56
CA GLU A 144 12.30 24.47 5.59
C GLU A 144 10.77 24.31 5.73
N GLY A 145 10.30 23.07 5.70
CA GLY A 145 8.89 22.71 5.90
C GLY A 145 7.99 22.90 4.66
N LEU A 146 8.46 23.47 3.56
CA LEU A 146 7.64 23.69 2.35
C LEU A 146 7.94 22.72 1.20
N TYR A 147 9.05 22.03 1.24
CA TYR A 147 9.41 21.04 0.22
C TYR A 147 9.50 19.65 0.84
N LYS A 148 8.61 18.76 0.43
CA LYS A 148 8.51 17.36 0.90
C LYS A 148 9.10 16.33 -0.05
N GLY A 149 9.78 16.77 -1.11
CA GLY A 149 10.20 15.91 -2.20
C GLY A 149 9.21 15.92 -3.37
N GLU A 150 9.60 15.27 -4.44
CA GLU A 150 8.73 15.07 -5.62
C GLU A 150 8.03 13.73 -5.50
N GLU A 151 6.71 13.72 -5.69
CA GLU A 151 5.88 12.54 -5.51
C GLU A 151 4.87 12.43 -6.65
N LEU A 152 4.61 11.19 -7.05
CA LEU A 152 3.46 10.83 -7.88
C LEU A 152 2.55 9.94 -7.04
N ILE A 153 1.33 10.39 -6.80
CA ILE A 153 0.33 9.65 -6.02
C ILE A 153 -0.78 9.21 -6.96
N ILE A 154 -0.94 7.90 -7.11
CA ILE A 154 -2.00 7.27 -7.89
C ILE A 154 -3.06 6.81 -6.90
N ARG A 155 -4.20 7.48 -6.90
CA ARG A 155 -5.34 7.15 -6.05
C ARG A 155 -6.18 6.08 -6.74
N ILE A 156 -6.44 4.99 -6.02
CA ILE A 156 -7.22 3.84 -6.51
C ILE A 156 -8.64 3.87 -5.92
N GLN A 157 -8.75 4.18 -4.62
CA GLN A 157 -10.03 4.27 -3.89
C GLN A 157 -9.90 5.25 -2.72
N PRO A 158 -10.97 5.99 -2.34
CA PRO A 158 -12.30 6.04 -2.94
C PRO A 158 -12.38 6.92 -4.20
N ASP A 159 -11.52 7.93 -4.33
CA ASP A 159 -11.56 8.92 -5.39
C ASP A 159 -10.41 8.63 -6.36
N GLU A 160 -10.72 8.04 -7.52
CA GLU A 160 -9.74 7.68 -8.52
C GLU A 160 -9.10 8.93 -9.14
N GLY A 161 -7.76 8.95 -9.20
CA GLY A 161 -7.06 10.11 -9.72
C GLY A 161 -5.55 10.05 -9.61
N ILE A 162 -4.91 11.11 -10.05
CA ILE A 162 -3.46 11.26 -10.01
C ILE A 162 -3.13 12.63 -9.42
N LEU A 163 -2.33 12.64 -8.35
CA LEU A 163 -1.76 13.86 -7.80
C LEU A 163 -0.24 13.82 -7.99
N GLN A 164 0.29 14.85 -8.64
CA GLN A 164 1.73 15.01 -8.79
C GLN A 164 2.22 16.21 -8.01
N ARG A 165 3.22 16.01 -7.17
CA ARG A 165 3.96 17.05 -6.45
C ARG A 165 5.30 17.26 -7.12
N ILE A 166 5.57 18.49 -7.53
CA ILE A 166 6.83 18.87 -8.15
C ILE A 166 7.44 20.08 -7.48
N ALA A 167 8.75 20.18 -7.54
CA ALA A 167 9.48 21.36 -7.13
C ALA A 167 9.22 22.52 -8.09
N MET A 168 8.90 23.69 -7.57
CA MET A 168 8.69 24.90 -8.33
C MET A 168 9.44 26.07 -7.69
N LYS A 169 10.09 26.90 -8.52
CA LYS A 169 10.61 28.19 -8.03
C LYS A 169 9.44 29.09 -7.63
N GLU A 170 9.46 29.59 -6.39
CA GLU A 170 8.45 30.54 -5.94
C GLU A 170 8.50 31.85 -6.79
N PRO A 171 7.35 32.41 -7.17
CA PRO A 171 7.29 33.74 -7.78
C PRO A 171 7.85 34.80 -6.86
N GLY A 172 8.48 35.82 -7.43
CA GLY A 172 9.02 36.97 -6.68
C GLY A 172 10.53 36.97 -6.53
N ALA A 173 11.01 37.79 -5.59
CA ALA A 173 12.43 37.98 -5.34
C ALA A 173 13.05 36.80 -4.59
N GLY A 174 14.25 36.38 -5.03
CA GLY A 174 14.98 35.28 -4.43
C GLY A 174 14.88 33.98 -5.23
N PHE A 175 15.72 33.01 -4.85
CA PHE A 175 15.81 31.69 -5.48
C PHE A 175 15.37 30.62 -4.48
N TYR A 176 14.08 30.66 -4.13
CA TYR A 176 13.48 29.68 -3.21
C TYR A 176 12.60 28.72 -4.00
N MET A 177 12.66 27.46 -3.58
CA MET A 177 11.81 26.38 -4.10
C MET A 177 10.67 26.11 -3.12
N GLY A 178 9.48 25.98 -3.66
CA GLY A 178 8.30 25.44 -2.99
C GLY A 178 7.77 24.20 -3.71
N THR A 179 6.68 23.68 -3.24
CA THR A 179 5.98 22.54 -3.87
C THR A 179 4.76 23.05 -4.63
N MET A 180 4.57 22.57 -5.85
CA MET A 180 3.35 22.74 -6.63
C MET A 180 2.65 21.38 -6.74
N GLU A 181 1.32 21.39 -6.64
CA GLU A 181 0.48 20.21 -6.81
C GLU A 181 -0.33 20.32 -8.11
N MET A 182 -0.34 19.24 -8.88
CA MET A 182 -1.21 19.05 -10.03
C MET A 182 -2.11 17.85 -9.73
N ASP A 183 -3.40 18.12 -9.60
CA ASP A 183 -4.40 17.11 -9.27
C ASP A 183 -5.33 16.85 -10.47
N PHE A 184 -5.45 15.58 -10.84
CA PHE A 184 -6.39 15.08 -11.81
C PHE A 184 -7.32 14.07 -11.14
N SER A 185 -8.63 14.30 -11.28
CA SER A 185 -9.67 13.38 -10.79
C SER A 185 -10.44 12.79 -11.96
N TYR A 186 -10.62 11.48 -11.95
CA TYR A 186 -11.42 10.79 -12.96
C TYR A 186 -12.91 11.14 -12.87
N ASP A 187 -13.43 11.42 -11.68
CA ASP A 187 -14.86 11.79 -11.48
C ASP A 187 -15.29 13.02 -12.29
N GLN A 188 -14.34 13.94 -12.56
CA GLN A 188 -14.63 15.13 -13.37
C GLN A 188 -14.75 14.82 -14.86
N HIS A 189 -14.32 13.65 -15.30
CA HIS A 189 -14.24 13.22 -16.69
C HIS A 189 -15.03 11.94 -16.99
N ALA A 190 -15.49 11.23 -15.96
CA ALA A 190 -16.25 10.00 -16.14
C ALA A 190 -17.69 10.31 -16.52
N GLN A 191 -18.09 9.94 -17.72
CA GLN A 191 -19.46 9.51 -17.97
C GLN A 191 -19.65 8.24 -17.13
N GLU A 192 -20.71 8.20 -16.30
CA GLU A 192 -21.06 7.16 -15.35
C GLU A 192 -20.34 5.82 -15.57
N THR A 193 -19.21 5.62 -14.90
CA THR A 193 -18.54 4.31 -14.87
C THR A 193 -19.43 3.39 -14.06
N GLY A 194 -20.04 2.42 -14.72
CA GLY A 194 -20.85 1.40 -14.07
C GLY A 194 -20.07 0.69 -12.96
N ASP A 195 -20.77 0.04 -12.06
CA ASP A 195 -20.16 -0.77 -10.99
C ASP A 195 -19.06 -1.69 -11.57
N ALA A 196 -17.88 -1.71 -10.94
CA ALA A 196 -16.75 -2.54 -11.34
C ALA A 196 -17.14 -4.03 -11.50
N TYR A 197 -18.09 -4.53 -10.72
CA TYR A 197 -18.61 -5.88 -10.85
C TYR A 197 -19.38 -6.11 -12.15
N VAL A 198 -20.08 -5.10 -12.67
CA VAL A 198 -20.78 -5.20 -13.97
C VAL A 198 -19.76 -5.49 -15.08
N ARG A 199 -18.67 -4.72 -15.09
CA ARG A 199 -17.58 -4.90 -16.06
C ARG A 199 -16.94 -6.30 -15.97
N LEU A 200 -16.64 -6.77 -14.75
CA LEU A 200 -16.08 -8.10 -14.56
C LEU A 200 -17.03 -9.20 -15.03
N LEU A 201 -18.34 -9.04 -14.84
CA LEU A 201 -19.34 -9.98 -15.37
C LEU A 201 -19.41 -9.96 -16.90
N GLU A 202 -19.35 -8.78 -17.51
CA GLU A 202 -19.29 -8.63 -18.97
C GLU A 202 -18.03 -9.29 -19.55
N ASP A 203 -16.85 -9.04 -18.97
CA ASP A 203 -15.59 -9.68 -19.35
C ASP A 203 -15.67 -11.22 -19.22
N SER A 204 -16.28 -11.71 -18.15
CA SER A 204 -16.49 -13.15 -17.93
C SER A 204 -17.40 -13.76 -19.00
N LEU A 205 -18.50 -13.08 -19.35
CA LEU A 205 -19.41 -13.53 -20.40
C LEU A 205 -18.78 -13.48 -21.79
N ALA A 206 -17.91 -12.48 -22.04
CA ALA A 206 -17.15 -12.36 -23.28
C ALA A 206 -15.98 -13.35 -23.37
N GLY A 207 -15.63 -14.02 -22.27
CA GLY A 207 -14.47 -14.91 -22.19
C GLY A 207 -13.14 -14.14 -22.23
N ASP A 208 -13.14 -12.87 -21.77
CA ASP A 208 -11.93 -12.07 -21.65
C ASP A 208 -11.34 -12.19 -20.23
N PRO A 209 -10.23 -12.91 -20.04
CA PRO A 209 -9.60 -13.08 -18.74
C PRO A 209 -8.58 -11.98 -18.39
N THR A 210 -8.46 -10.91 -19.16
CA THR A 210 -7.39 -9.90 -19.02
C THR A 210 -7.34 -9.29 -17.62
N LEU A 211 -8.50 -8.98 -17.02
CA LEU A 211 -8.58 -8.40 -15.69
C LEU A 211 -8.63 -9.44 -14.55
N PHE A 212 -8.69 -10.73 -14.89
CA PHE A 212 -8.72 -11.79 -13.89
C PHE A 212 -7.32 -12.28 -13.55
N THR A 213 -7.07 -12.45 -12.26
CA THR A 213 -5.79 -12.98 -11.78
C THR A 213 -5.62 -14.43 -12.26
N ARG A 214 -4.46 -14.74 -12.83
CA ARG A 214 -4.10 -16.07 -13.29
C ARG A 214 -3.72 -16.96 -12.09
N SER A 215 -4.07 -18.24 -12.15
CA SER A 215 -3.87 -19.18 -11.03
C SER A 215 -2.41 -19.27 -10.57
N ASP A 216 -1.47 -19.31 -11.51
CA ASP A 216 -0.04 -19.34 -11.18
C ASP A 216 0.43 -18.08 -10.42
N ALA A 217 -0.10 -16.90 -10.77
CA ALA A 217 0.19 -15.66 -10.06
C ALA A 217 -0.37 -15.69 -8.61
N VAL A 218 -1.55 -16.29 -8.41
CA VAL A 218 -2.12 -16.52 -7.08
C VAL A 218 -1.23 -17.46 -6.27
N GLU A 219 -0.86 -18.59 -6.84
CA GLU A 219 -0.03 -19.61 -6.18
C GLU A 219 1.35 -19.06 -5.80
N GLU A 220 2.01 -18.31 -6.69
CA GLU A 220 3.30 -17.65 -6.41
C GLU A 220 3.16 -16.63 -5.28
N SER A 221 2.14 -15.77 -5.32
CA SER A 221 1.90 -14.79 -4.25
C SER A 221 1.67 -15.49 -2.91
N TRP A 222 0.85 -16.52 -2.87
CA TRP A 222 0.55 -17.23 -1.63
C TRP A 222 1.77 -17.96 -1.10
N THR A 223 2.48 -18.69 -1.94
CA THR A 223 3.72 -19.40 -1.57
C THR A 223 4.77 -18.43 -1.01
N TYR A 224 4.86 -17.24 -1.57
CA TYR A 224 5.79 -16.22 -1.10
C TYR A 224 5.43 -15.74 0.32
N PHE A 225 4.18 -15.36 0.56
CA PHE A 225 3.74 -14.80 1.84
C PHE A 225 3.48 -15.86 2.93
N ASP A 226 3.22 -17.10 2.58
CA ASP A 226 3.08 -18.18 3.54
C ASP A 226 4.35 -18.35 4.40
N LYS A 227 5.52 -17.97 3.87
CA LYS A 227 6.77 -17.93 4.65
C LYS A 227 6.69 -16.98 5.85
N ILE A 228 5.98 -15.84 5.72
CA ILE A 228 5.76 -14.91 6.84
C ILE A 228 4.83 -15.54 7.88
N LEU A 229 3.76 -16.20 7.43
CA LEU A 229 2.83 -16.90 8.32
C LEU A 229 3.50 -18.05 9.06
N ASP A 230 4.32 -18.83 8.36
CA ASP A 230 5.11 -19.91 8.96
C ASP A 230 6.15 -19.37 9.96
N TYR A 231 6.80 -18.25 9.64
CA TYR A 231 7.69 -17.57 10.56
C TYR A 231 6.96 -17.19 11.85
N TRP A 232 5.80 -16.53 11.77
CA TRP A 232 5.03 -16.14 12.95
C TRP A 232 4.49 -17.33 13.74
N LYS A 233 4.16 -18.42 13.07
CA LYS A 233 3.73 -19.68 13.71
C LYS A 233 4.87 -20.36 14.46
N ASN A 234 6.06 -20.37 13.88
CA ASN A 234 7.23 -21.03 14.45
C ASN A 234 7.95 -20.15 15.50
N HIS A 235 7.68 -18.84 15.52
CA HIS A 235 8.22 -17.88 16.48
C HIS A 235 7.09 -17.19 17.25
N PRO A 236 6.48 -17.86 18.24
CA PRO A 236 5.36 -17.30 19.00
C PRO A 236 5.75 -16.05 19.82
N ASP A 237 7.03 -15.85 20.07
CA ASP A 237 7.65 -14.67 20.69
C ASP A 237 7.84 -13.49 19.72
N ALA A 238 7.70 -13.72 18.40
CA ALA A 238 7.80 -12.63 17.43
C ALA A 238 6.83 -11.48 17.75
N PRO A 239 7.29 -10.22 17.71
CA PRO A 239 6.50 -9.08 18.15
C PRO A 239 5.16 -8.94 17.41
N LEU A 240 4.13 -8.57 18.18
CA LEU A 240 2.85 -8.09 17.67
C LEU A 240 2.60 -6.73 18.35
N TYR A 241 2.76 -5.66 17.58
CA TYR A 241 2.74 -4.31 18.12
C TYR A 241 1.30 -3.78 18.26
N GLY A 242 1.00 -3.17 19.41
CA GLY A 242 -0.29 -2.50 19.61
C GLY A 242 -0.29 -1.12 18.93
N TYR A 243 -1.38 -0.76 18.25
CA TYR A 243 -1.58 0.61 17.79
C TYR A 243 -2.99 1.11 18.17
N PRO A 244 -3.13 2.35 18.62
CA PRO A 244 -4.44 2.89 18.98
C PRO A 244 -5.39 2.92 17.79
N ALA A 245 -6.64 2.49 17.98
CA ALA A 245 -7.66 2.55 16.94
C ALA A 245 -7.82 4.02 16.47
N GLY A 246 -7.78 4.24 15.16
CA GLY A 246 -7.85 5.58 14.56
C GLY A 246 -6.50 6.22 14.26
N THR A 247 -5.39 5.50 14.44
CA THR A 247 -4.04 5.94 14.06
C THR A 247 -3.54 5.23 12.80
N TRP A 248 -2.39 5.67 12.28
CA TRP A 248 -1.79 5.13 11.06
C TRP A 248 -0.98 3.85 11.25
N GLY A 249 -1.03 3.26 12.42
CA GLY A 249 -0.35 2.01 12.75
C GLY A 249 0.65 2.16 13.89
N PRO A 250 1.44 1.12 14.18
CA PRO A 250 2.46 1.15 15.20
C PRO A 250 3.69 1.97 14.75
N LYS A 251 4.39 2.58 15.72
CA LYS A 251 5.61 3.38 15.46
C LYS A 251 6.73 2.59 14.78
N GLU A 252 6.77 1.29 14.97
CA GLU A 252 7.75 0.41 14.33
C GLU A 252 7.59 0.39 12.81
N ALA A 253 6.40 0.69 12.30
CA ALA A 253 6.18 0.85 10.86
C ALA A 253 6.83 2.13 10.32
N ASP A 254 6.90 3.19 11.13
CA ASP A 254 7.60 4.42 10.75
C ASP A 254 9.12 4.18 10.73
N VAL A 255 9.65 3.51 11.76
CA VAL A 255 11.07 3.11 11.80
C VAL A 255 11.48 2.26 10.59
N LEU A 256 10.56 1.43 10.07
CA LEU A 256 10.82 0.61 8.89
C LEU A 256 11.12 1.46 7.66
N ILE A 257 10.32 2.47 7.37
CA ILE A 257 10.47 3.32 6.18
C ILE A 257 11.57 4.37 6.35
N GLU A 258 11.79 4.87 7.55
CA GLU A 258 12.84 5.85 7.86
C GLU A 258 14.25 5.35 7.54
N ARG A 259 14.47 4.03 7.52
CA ARG A 259 15.75 3.43 7.09
C ARG A 259 16.18 3.84 5.68
N SER A 260 15.23 4.19 4.83
CA SER A 260 15.48 4.69 3.47
C SER A 260 15.41 6.21 3.36
N HIS A 261 15.39 6.92 4.49
CA HIS A 261 15.18 8.37 4.54
C HIS A 261 13.86 8.80 3.89
N ALA A 262 12.84 7.95 3.95
CA ALA A 262 11.50 8.20 3.47
C ALA A 262 10.48 8.23 4.61
N GLU A 263 9.32 8.78 4.35
CA GLU A 263 8.19 8.86 5.28
C GLU A 263 6.92 8.32 4.63
N TRP A 264 6.00 7.82 5.45
CA TRP A 264 4.69 7.45 4.96
C TRP A 264 3.89 8.68 4.55
N THR A 265 3.40 8.71 3.32
CA THR A 265 2.41 9.70 2.91
C THR A 265 1.06 9.35 3.52
N ASN A 266 0.52 10.26 4.32
CA ASN A 266 -0.74 10.06 5.03
C ASN A 266 -1.83 10.94 4.42
N PRO A 267 -2.88 10.37 3.79
CA PRO A 267 -3.98 11.14 3.25
C PRO A 267 -4.85 11.74 4.37
N CYS A 268 -5.47 12.88 4.10
CA CYS A 268 -6.41 13.52 5.03
C CYS A 268 -7.66 12.67 5.27
N LYS A 269 -8.26 12.81 6.46
CA LYS A 269 -9.52 12.14 6.81
C LYS A 269 -10.68 12.48 5.87
N ASN A 270 -10.69 13.68 5.29
CA ASN A 270 -11.72 14.16 4.39
C ASN A 270 -11.17 14.24 2.96
N LEU A 271 -11.26 13.15 2.22
CA LEU A 271 -10.80 13.06 0.82
C LEU A 271 -11.71 13.83 -0.17
N THR A 272 -12.83 14.42 0.29
CA THR A 272 -13.83 15.09 -0.55
C THR A 272 -13.52 16.55 -0.90
N HIS A 273 -12.39 17.11 -0.45
CA HIS A 273 -12.01 18.52 -0.68
C HIS A 273 -10.53 18.66 -1.07
N SER A 274 -10.21 19.76 -1.74
CA SER A 274 -8.95 20.12 -2.38
C SER A 274 -7.66 20.08 -1.52
N ASN A 275 -7.74 19.74 -0.23
CA ASN A 275 -6.60 19.52 0.66
C ASN A 275 -6.55 18.06 1.09
N LEU A 276 -6.23 17.18 0.13
CA LEU A 276 -6.29 15.72 0.30
C LEU A 276 -5.23 15.14 1.25
N TYR A 277 -4.15 15.87 1.50
CA TYR A 277 -3.04 15.42 2.34
C TYR A 277 -2.75 16.42 3.44
N CYS A 278 -2.97 16.00 4.68
CA CYS A 278 -2.72 16.82 5.87
C CYS A 278 -1.27 16.72 6.31
N ASN A 279 -0.71 17.85 6.74
CA ASN A 279 0.44 17.87 7.59
C ASN A 279 -0.05 17.56 9.02
N LEU A 280 0.11 16.30 9.48
CA LEU A 280 -0.10 15.91 10.87
C LEU A 280 1.25 15.81 11.56
#